data_2ce141157ca1113725d015cc74acc0e5
#
_entry.id   2ce141157ca1113725d015cc74acc0e5
#
_cell.length_a   1.000
_cell.length_b   1.000
_cell.length_c   1.000
_cell.angle_alpha   90.00
_cell.angle_beta   90.00
_cell.angle_gamma   90.00
#
_symmetry.space_group_name_H-M   'P 1'
#
loop_
_entity.id
_entity.type
_entity.pdbx_description
1 polymer ?
#
loop_
_entity_poly.entity_id
_entity_poly.type
_entity_poly.pdbx_seq_one_letter_code
_entity_poly.pdbx_strand_id
1 'polypeptide(L)'
;MDGGSPRKDGAKGMERSFAGEVGKLTLGANQVFHGETILAVTKALLQSGISYVGGYPGAPMSHLMDVLADASDEILEPYGIHFEQSASEAGAAALLGASIHYPLRGAVTWKSVVGTNVASDALSNVASAGVTGGAVIASIIQERSHAAAMKSSLPLIDPRYHLPTIVELTEKSFELSEACHLPVMLSLRIRACHMTGSFVCKDNQTPTYSARNPFPEARYDVGKIVLPPAT
;
A
#
# COMPACT_ATOMS: atom_id res chain seq x y z
N MET A 1 -2.16 43.43 25.63
CA MET A 1 -3.03 42.26 25.80
C MET A 1 -3.11 41.60 24.46
N ASP A 2 -2.27 40.63 24.27
CA ASP A 2 -2.03 40.02 22.95
C ASP A 2 -2.84 38.72 22.90
N GLY A 3 -3.95 38.75 22.22
CA GLY A 3 -4.83 37.62 22.03
C GLY A 3 -4.35 36.78 20.84
N GLY A 4 -3.30 35.99 21.04
CA GLY A 4 -2.84 35.01 20.06
C GLY A 4 -3.87 33.91 19.88
N SER A 5 -4.64 33.99 18.79
CA SER A 5 -5.46 32.89 18.31
C SER A 5 -4.57 31.68 18.01
N PRO A 6 -4.87 30.48 18.48
CA PRO A 6 -4.11 29.31 18.11
C PRO A 6 -4.19 29.12 16.60
N ARG A 7 -3.03 29.02 15.94
CA ARG A 7 -2.93 28.61 14.54
C ARG A 7 -3.58 27.24 14.44
N LYS A 8 -4.65 27.14 13.70
CA LYS A 8 -5.19 25.86 13.25
C LYS A 8 -4.09 25.24 12.40
N ASP A 9 -3.56 24.10 12.86
CA ASP A 9 -2.60 23.30 12.12
C ASP A 9 -3.13 23.10 10.70
N GLY A 10 -2.21 23.28 9.73
CA GLY A 10 -2.54 23.27 8.32
C GLY A 10 -3.31 22.02 7.96
N ALA A 11 -4.44 22.19 7.31
CA ALA A 11 -5.23 21.09 6.78
C ALA A 11 -4.28 20.19 5.96
N LYS A 12 -3.96 19.01 6.50
CA LYS A 12 -3.38 17.92 5.70
C LYS A 12 -4.33 17.79 4.52
N GLY A 13 -3.85 17.73 3.29
CA GLY A 13 -4.66 17.71 2.08
C GLY A 13 -5.49 16.43 1.92
N MET A 14 -6.33 16.14 2.91
CA MET A 14 -7.21 14.99 3.00
C MET A 14 -8.59 15.33 2.42
N GLU A 15 -9.15 14.41 1.65
CA GLU A 15 -10.53 14.53 1.16
C GLU A 15 -11.55 14.22 2.26
N ARG A 16 -11.21 13.28 3.16
CA ARG A 16 -12.07 12.83 4.26
C ARG A 16 -11.23 12.47 5.47
N SER A 17 -11.71 12.76 6.67
CA SER A 17 -11.08 12.29 7.91
C SER A 17 -11.66 10.96 8.36
N PHE A 18 -10.76 10.05 8.75
CA PHE A 18 -11.05 8.76 9.37
C PHE A 18 -10.60 8.69 10.83
N ALA A 19 -10.20 9.83 11.43
CA ALA A 19 -9.68 9.90 12.80
C ALA A 19 -10.57 9.19 13.85
N GLY A 20 -11.89 9.23 13.68
CA GLY A 20 -12.83 8.52 14.56
C GLY A 20 -12.90 7.00 14.33
N GLU A 21 -12.25 6.49 13.28
CA GLU A 21 -12.34 5.08 12.88
C GLU A 21 -10.99 4.35 12.89
N VAL A 22 -9.87 5.08 12.93
CA VAL A 22 -8.52 4.47 12.92
C VAL A 22 -8.27 3.53 14.09
N GLY A 23 -8.95 3.73 15.22
CA GLY A 23 -8.91 2.80 16.34
C GLY A 23 -9.31 1.37 15.99
N LYS A 24 -10.12 1.15 14.94
CA LYS A 24 -10.46 -0.19 14.44
C LYS A 24 -9.25 -0.93 13.86
N LEU A 25 -8.21 -0.22 13.45
CA LEU A 25 -6.99 -0.81 12.92
C LEU A 25 -6.13 -1.50 14.01
N THR A 26 -6.38 -1.22 15.29
CA THR A 26 -5.68 -1.84 16.42
C THR A 26 -6.31 -3.16 16.86
N LEU A 27 -7.47 -3.54 16.31
CA LEU A 27 -8.13 -4.80 16.63
C LEU A 27 -7.16 -5.99 16.43
N GLY A 28 -7.10 -6.88 17.43
CA GLY A 28 -6.23 -8.05 17.42
C GLY A 28 -6.93 -9.33 16.96
N ALA A 29 -6.22 -10.44 17.07
CA ALA A 29 -6.71 -11.76 16.67
C ALA A 29 -8.06 -12.10 17.32
N ASN A 30 -8.93 -12.71 16.51
CA ASN A 30 -10.29 -13.13 16.88
C ASN A 30 -11.28 -12.00 17.19
N GLN A 31 -10.88 -10.74 17.13
CA GLN A 31 -11.82 -9.62 17.21
C GLN A 31 -12.49 -9.39 15.85
N VAL A 32 -13.74 -8.95 15.90
CA VAL A 32 -14.52 -8.70 14.68
C VAL A 32 -14.37 -7.23 14.27
N PHE A 33 -13.79 -7.02 13.09
CA PHE A 33 -13.81 -5.74 12.44
C PHE A 33 -15.18 -5.50 11.80
N HIS A 34 -15.66 -4.27 11.91
CA HIS A 34 -16.83 -3.79 11.16
C HIS A 34 -16.55 -2.37 10.63
N GLY A 35 -16.59 -2.20 9.31
CA GLY A 35 -16.30 -0.90 8.70
C GLY A 35 -16.23 -0.94 7.18
N GLU A 36 -15.79 0.18 6.61
CA GLU A 36 -15.59 0.30 5.16
C GLU A 36 -14.40 -0.54 4.67
N THR A 37 -14.49 -0.97 3.41
CA THR A 37 -13.44 -1.77 2.75
C THR A 37 -12.08 -1.07 2.77
N ILE A 38 -12.01 0.25 2.63
CA ILE A 38 -10.75 1.00 2.68
C ILE A 38 -10.03 0.80 4.01
N LEU A 39 -10.75 0.92 5.12
CA LEU A 39 -10.20 0.62 6.46
C LEU A 39 -9.80 -0.85 6.60
N ALA A 40 -10.60 -1.77 6.05
CA ALA A 40 -10.31 -3.20 6.09
C ALA A 40 -9.05 -3.56 5.28
N VAL A 41 -8.84 -2.93 4.14
CA VAL A 41 -7.60 -3.08 3.34
C VAL A 41 -6.40 -2.54 4.12
N THR A 42 -6.53 -1.37 4.75
CA THR A 42 -5.46 -0.84 5.63
C THR A 42 -5.14 -1.83 6.75
N LYS A 43 -6.18 -2.41 7.39
CA LYS A 43 -5.99 -3.44 8.42
C LYS A 43 -5.27 -4.67 7.88
N ALA A 44 -5.61 -5.14 6.67
CA ALA A 44 -4.93 -6.25 6.01
C ALA A 44 -3.45 -5.97 5.72
N LEU A 45 -3.12 -4.72 5.33
CA LEU A 45 -1.73 -4.28 5.16
C LEU A 45 -0.95 -4.39 6.48
N LEU A 46 -1.54 -3.94 7.60
CA LEU A 46 -0.94 -4.05 8.93
C LEU A 46 -0.78 -5.51 9.38
N GLN A 47 -1.77 -6.36 9.10
CA GLN A 47 -1.71 -7.80 9.36
C GLN A 47 -0.64 -8.51 8.52
N SER A 48 -0.25 -7.92 7.40
CA SER A 48 0.79 -8.45 6.52
C SER A 48 2.21 -8.04 6.91
N GLY A 49 2.39 -7.16 7.90
CA GLY A 49 3.71 -6.72 8.36
C GLY A 49 4.45 -5.87 7.34
N ILE A 50 3.77 -4.88 6.77
CA ILE A 50 4.37 -3.96 5.82
C ILE A 50 5.42 -3.07 6.50
N SER A 51 6.54 -2.82 5.82
CA SER A 51 7.60 -1.92 6.27
C SER A 51 7.39 -0.48 5.79
N TYR A 52 6.70 -0.33 4.67
CA TYR A 52 6.39 0.98 4.10
C TYR A 52 5.06 0.95 3.33
N VAL A 53 4.45 2.10 3.27
CA VAL A 53 3.23 2.32 2.48
C VAL A 53 3.23 3.75 1.96
N GLY A 54 2.74 3.94 0.75
CA GLY A 54 2.65 5.27 0.19
C GLY A 54 1.71 5.33 -1.00
N GLY A 55 1.67 6.47 -1.65
CA GLY A 55 0.83 6.62 -2.82
C GLY A 55 0.68 8.04 -3.31
N TYR A 56 -0.16 8.18 -4.31
CA TYR A 56 -0.60 9.48 -4.82
C TYR A 56 -2.13 9.56 -4.78
N PRO A 57 -2.71 10.64 -4.21
CA PRO A 57 -4.14 10.74 -4.03
C PRO A 57 -4.90 10.75 -5.36
N GLY A 58 -6.00 10.02 -5.40
CA GLY A 58 -6.90 9.95 -6.54
C GLY A 58 -8.16 9.19 -6.16
N ALA A 59 -9.31 9.89 -6.11
CA ALA A 59 -10.57 9.33 -5.63
C ALA A 59 -11.02 8.09 -6.43
N PRO A 60 -11.57 7.08 -5.73
CA PRO A 60 -11.78 6.95 -4.30
C PRO A 60 -10.59 6.36 -3.52
N MET A 61 -9.44 6.02 -4.13
CA MET A 61 -8.28 5.50 -3.40
C MET A 61 -7.54 6.57 -2.59
N SER A 62 -7.83 7.86 -2.79
CA SER A 62 -7.38 8.92 -1.88
C SER A 62 -7.79 8.64 -0.45
N HIS A 63 -8.95 8.01 -0.22
CA HIS A 63 -9.39 7.65 1.13
C HIS A 63 -8.46 6.63 1.82
N LEU A 64 -7.75 5.78 1.09
CA LEU A 64 -6.70 4.93 1.68
C LEU A 64 -5.54 5.80 2.21
N MET A 65 -5.17 6.84 1.44
CA MET A 65 -4.15 7.80 1.87
C MET A 65 -4.63 8.61 3.09
N ASP A 66 -5.92 8.99 3.14
CA ASP A 66 -6.51 9.69 4.27
C ASP A 66 -6.49 8.83 5.54
N VAL A 67 -6.87 7.54 5.44
CA VAL A 67 -6.77 6.58 6.55
C VAL A 67 -5.33 6.45 7.04
N LEU A 68 -4.37 6.33 6.12
CA LEU A 68 -2.95 6.20 6.46
C LEU A 68 -2.41 7.47 7.13
N ALA A 69 -2.84 8.64 6.66
CA ALA A 69 -2.47 9.92 7.26
C ALA A 69 -3.03 10.08 8.68
N ASP A 70 -4.29 9.70 8.89
CA ASP A 70 -4.92 9.73 10.22
C ASP A 70 -4.32 8.67 11.16
N ALA A 71 -3.83 7.53 10.63
CA ALA A 71 -3.21 6.46 11.40
C ALA A 71 -1.70 6.66 11.62
N SER A 72 -1.09 7.68 11.00
CA SER A 72 0.37 7.84 10.95
C SER A 72 1.01 7.83 12.34
N ASP A 73 0.59 8.76 13.20
CA ASP A 73 1.24 9.02 14.48
C ASP A 73 0.92 7.94 15.52
N GLU A 74 -0.32 7.44 15.52
CA GLU A 74 -0.80 6.52 16.56
C GLU A 74 -0.54 5.04 16.22
N ILE A 75 -0.41 4.69 14.93
CA ILE A 75 -0.31 3.31 14.49
C ILE A 75 0.95 3.08 13.65
N LEU A 76 1.15 3.81 12.55
CA LEU A 76 2.25 3.50 11.64
C LEU A 76 3.62 3.77 12.27
N GLU A 77 3.80 4.91 12.91
CA GLU A 77 5.05 5.26 13.59
C GLU A 77 5.43 4.29 14.72
N PRO A 78 4.52 3.86 15.62
CA PRO A 78 4.79 2.84 16.62
C PRO A 78 5.28 1.50 16.07
N TYR A 79 4.79 1.08 14.90
CA TYR A 79 5.28 -0.11 14.20
C TYR A 79 6.54 0.13 13.38
N GLY A 80 7.00 1.38 13.27
CA GLY A 80 8.14 1.76 12.42
C GLY A 80 7.83 1.70 10.93
N ILE A 81 6.56 1.74 10.55
CA ILE A 81 6.12 1.70 9.16
C ILE A 81 6.32 3.09 8.54
N HIS A 82 7.10 3.16 7.46
CA HIS A 82 7.28 4.40 6.73
C HIS A 82 6.03 4.72 5.89
N PHE A 83 5.48 5.91 6.09
CA PHE A 83 4.37 6.41 5.29
C PHE A 83 4.81 7.63 4.46
N GLU A 84 4.50 7.60 3.15
CA GLU A 84 4.87 8.68 2.24
C GLU A 84 3.74 9.03 1.28
N GLN A 85 3.41 10.31 1.20
CA GLN A 85 2.59 10.85 0.14
C GLN A 85 3.53 11.36 -0.97
N SER A 86 3.54 10.64 -2.08
CA SER A 86 4.41 10.95 -3.21
C SER A 86 3.91 12.15 -4.02
N ALA A 87 4.81 12.80 -4.75
CA ALA A 87 4.47 13.93 -5.62
C ALA A 87 3.78 13.51 -6.93
N SER A 88 3.83 12.21 -7.27
CA SER A 88 3.17 11.63 -8.44
C SER A 88 3.04 10.11 -8.29
N GLU A 89 2.24 9.49 -9.14
CA GLU A 89 2.11 8.03 -9.18
C GLU A 89 3.42 7.36 -9.62
N ALA A 90 4.23 8.01 -10.45
CA ALA A 90 5.56 7.51 -10.80
C ALA A 90 6.49 7.48 -9.58
N GLY A 91 6.46 8.52 -8.74
CA GLY A 91 7.17 8.54 -7.46
C GLY A 91 6.67 7.46 -6.51
N ALA A 92 5.35 7.28 -6.41
CA ALA A 92 4.76 6.20 -5.62
C ALA A 92 5.18 4.81 -6.10
N ALA A 93 5.21 4.58 -7.42
CA ALA A 93 5.70 3.32 -7.98
C ALA A 93 7.19 3.10 -7.71
N ALA A 94 8.01 4.16 -7.78
CA ALA A 94 9.43 4.10 -7.46
C ALA A 94 9.70 3.71 -6.00
N LEU A 95 8.78 4.02 -5.06
CA LEU A 95 8.88 3.59 -3.67
C LEU A 95 8.94 2.05 -3.55
N LEU A 96 8.29 1.30 -4.47
CA LEU A 96 8.39 -0.17 -4.52
C LEU A 96 9.82 -0.66 -4.78
N GLY A 97 10.70 0.21 -5.26
CA GLY A 97 12.13 -0.08 -5.42
C GLY A 97 12.81 -0.51 -4.11
N ALA A 98 12.27 -0.13 -2.95
CA ALA A 98 12.74 -0.62 -1.65
C ALA A 98 12.63 -2.14 -1.52
N SER A 99 11.62 -2.77 -2.13
CA SER A 99 11.45 -4.23 -2.13
C SER A 99 12.31 -4.97 -3.16
N ILE A 100 13.01 -4.27 -4.07
CA ILE A 100 13.91 -4.89 -5.04
C ILE A 100 15.13 -5.48 -4.31
N HIS A 101 15.78 -4.66 -3.50
CA HIS A 101 17.05 -5.00 -2.87
C HIS A 101 16.90 -5.63 -1.48
N TYR A 102 15.77 -5.42 -0.82
CA TYR A 102 15.52 -5.82 0.56
C TYR A 102 14.24 -6.64 0.68
N PRO A 103 14.19 -7.61 1.59
CA PRO A 103 12.98 -8.41 1.84
C PRO A 103 11.94 -7.60 2.64
N LEU A 104 11.56 -6.45 2.10
CA LEU A 104 10.57 -5.56 2.67
C LEU A 104 9.21 -5.79 2.03
N ARG A 105 8.18 -5.93 2.84
CA ARG A 105 6.81 -5.83 2.37
C ARG A 105 6.41 -4.37 2.28
N GLY A 106 5.92 -3.94 1.13
CA GLY A 106 5.46 -2.58 0.91
C GLY A 106 4.24 -2.51 0.02
N ALA A 107 3.47 -1.45 0.20
CA ALA A 107 2.29 -1.21 -0.61
C ALA A 107 2.26 0.23 -1.11
N VAL A 108 1.75 0.39 -2.32
CA VAL A 108 1.48 1.71 -2.88
C VAL A 108 0.07 1.79 -3.43
N THR A 109 -0.48 3.01 -3.47
CA THR A 109 -1.84 3.22 -3.95
C THR A 109 -1.94 4.43 -4.86
N TRP A 110 -2.78 4.33 -5.87
CA TRP A 110 -3.19 5.43 -6.74
C TRP A 110 -4.48 5.09 -7.48
N LYS A 111 -5.05 6.09 -8.13
CA LYS A 111 -6.18 5.88 -9.02
C LYS A 111 -5.71 5.29 -10.36
N SER A 112 -6.16 4.11 -10.71
CA SER A 112 -6.10 3.62 -12.09
C SER A 112 -7.25 4.30 -12.90
N VAL A 113 -7.22 4.52 -14.20
CA VAL A 113 -6.24 4.19 -15.23
C VAL A 113 -5.14 5.25 -15.31
N VAL A 114 -5.46 6.47 -14.91
CA VAL A 114 -4.58 7.65 -15.04
C VAL A 114 -3.26 7.39 -14.34
N GLY A 115 -3.29 7.04 -13.05
CA GLY A 115 -2.10 6.82 -12.26
C GLY A 115 -1.24 5.66 -12.76
N THR A 116 -1.85 4.57 -13.21
CA THR A 116 -1.10 3.46 -13.79
C THR A 116 -0.41 3.84 -15.09
N ASN A 117 -1.01 4.73 -15.89
CA ASN A 117 -0.34 5.28 -17.07
C ASN A 117 0.86 6.16 -16.70
N VAL A 118 0.71 7.03 -15.71
CA VAL A 118 1.81 7.87 -15.20
C VAL A 118 2.93 7.02 -14.61
N ALA A 119 2.58 5.97 -13.87
CA ALA A 119 3.52 5.06 -13.23
C ALA A 119 4.13 4.00 -14.17
N SER A 120 3.72 3.92 -15.44
CA SER A 120 4.01 2.77 -16.32
C SER A 120 5.50 2.48 -16.51
N ASP A 121 6.34 3.50 -16.61
CA ASP A 121 7.78 3.33 -16.73
C ASP A 121 8.40 2.80 -15.43
N ALA A 122 8.07 3.42 -14.30
CA ALA A 122 8.56 2.97 -13.00
C ALA A 122 8.10 1.53 -12.68
N LEU A 123 6.86 1.16 -13.04
CA LEU A 123 6.36 -0.20 -12.89
C LEU A 123 7.13 -1.20 -13.75
N SER A 124 7.42 -0.82 -15.00
CA SER A 124 8.23 -1.67 -15.90
C SER A 124 9.63 -1.90 -15.34
N ASN A 125 10.24 -0.88 -14.76
CA ASN A 125 11.55 -0.99 -14.12
C ASN A 125 11.52 -1.92 -12.90
N VAL A 126 10.53 -1.77 -12.00
CA VAL A 126 10.40 -2.65 -10.83
C VAL A 126 10.09 -4.09 -11.25
N ALA A 127 9.24 -4.28 -12.26
CA ALA A 127 8.91 -5.61 -12.78
C ALA A 127 10.14 -6.29 -13.43
N SER A 128 10.95 -5.54 -14.19
CA SER A 128 12.16 -6.06 -14.83
C SER A 128 13.25 -6.43 -13.82
N ALA A 129 13.42 -5.62 -12.78
CA ALA A 129 14.37 -5.91 -11.69
C ALA A 129 13.90 -7.09 -10.82
N GLY A 130 12.59 -7.29 -10.74
CA GLY A 130 11.96 -8.18 -9.79
C GLY A 130 12.07 -7.67 -8.35
N VAL A 131 11.34 -8.30 -7.44
CA VAL A 131 11.33 -7.93 -6.02
C VAL A 131 11.81 -9.08 -5.14
N THR A 132 12.50 -8.74 -4.06
CA THR A 132 12.93 -9.69 -3.03
C THR A 132 11.89 -9.79 -1.91
N GLY A 133 11.30 -8.66 -1.56
CA GLY A 133 10.18 -8.59 -0.63
C GLY A 133 8.84 -8.45 -1.33
N GLY A 134 7.75 -8.61 -0.60
CA GLY A 134 6.40 -8.48 -1.14
C GLY A 134 6.06 -7.03 -1.53
N ALA A 135 5.68 -6.80 -2.77
CA ALA A 135 5.31 -5.48 -3.28
C ALA A 135 3.88 -5.51 -3.84
N VAL A 136 3.01 -4.67 -3.29
CA VAL A 136 1.59 -4.65 -3.67
C VAL A 136 1.18 -3.26 -4.16
N ILE A 137 0.46 -3.23 -5.25
CA ILE A 137 -0.13 -2.03 -5.83
C ILE A 137 -1.64 -2.09 -5.61
N ALA A 138 -2.13 -1.43 -4.58
CA ALA A 138 -3.56 -1.30 -4.33
C ALA A 138 -4.13 -0.20 -5.23
N SER A 139 -4.78 -0.57 -6.31
CA SER A 139 -5.35 0.37 -7.27
C SER A 139 -6.84 0.13 -7.49
N ILE A 140 -7.52 1.11 -8.07
CA ILE A 140 -8.91 0.94 -8.46
C ILE A 140 -9.01 0.34 -9.85
N ILE A 141 -9.87 -0.66 -9.99
CA ILE A 141 -10.23 -1.18 -11.30
C ILE A 141 -11.04 -0.13 -12.07
N GLN A 142 -10.49 0.23 -13.20
CA GLN A 142 -11.22 0.79 -14.32
C GLN A 142 -11.02 -0.15 -15.52
N GLU A 143 -11.78 0.05 -16.58
CA GLU A 143 -11.87 -0.85 -17.75
C GLU A 143 -10.53 -1.30 -18.34
N ARG A 144 -9.45 -0.53 -18.14
CA ARG A 144 -8.12 -0.81 -18.70
C ARG A 144 -7.09 -1.35 -17.70
N SER A 145 -7.47 -1.62 -16.45
CA SER A 145 -6.52 -2.07 -15.43
C SER A 145 -5.91 -3.44 -15.77
N HIS A 146 -6.70 -4.34 -16.36
CA HIS A 146 -6.21 -5.64 -16.84
C HIS A 146 -5.16 -5.47 -17.95
N ALA A 147 -5.43 -4.60 -18.92
CA ALA A 147 -4.49 -4.32 -20.01
C ALA A 147 -3.20 -3.68 -19.48
N ALA A 148 -3.28 -2.83 -18.46
CA ALA A 148 -2.11 -2.22 -17.83
C ALA A 148 -1.25 -3.26 -17.09
N ALA A 149 -1.86 -4.19 -16.36
CA ALA A 149 -1.17 -5.29 -15.71
C ALA A 149 -0.48 -6.20 -16.73
N MET A 150 -1.19 -6.57 -17.80
CA MET A 150 -0.61 -7.35 -18.90
C MET A 150 0.57 -6.65 -19.57
N LYS A 151 0.46 -5.34 -19.85
CA LYS A 151 1.54 -4.54 -20.43
C LYS A 151 2.78 -4.53 -19.57
N SER A 152 2.61 -4.48 -18.26
CA SER A 152 3.72 -4.43 -17.29
C SER A 152 4.14 -5.83 -16.79
N SER A 153 3.55 -6.89 -17.34
CA SER A 153 3.81 -8.30 -16.94
C SER A 153 3.59 -8.55 -15.44
N LEU A 154 2.62 -7.87 -14.84
CA LEU A 154 2.32 -7.97 -13.41
C LEU A 154 1.15 -8.94 -13.16
N PRO A 155 1.26 -9.82 -12.16
CA PRO A 155 0.11 -10.55 -11.64
C PRO A 155 -0.99 -9.57 -11.19
N LEU A 156 -2.24 -9.88 -11.53
CA LEU A 156 -3.41 -9.08 -11.17
C LEU A 156 -4.38 -9.91 -10.35
N ILE A 157 -4.78 -9.37 -9.20
CA ILE A 157 -5.85 -9.89 -8.35
C ILE A 157 -7.04 -8.92 -8.43
N ASP A 158 -8.18 -9.41 -8.90
CA ASP A 158 -9.45 -8.67 -9.01
C ASP A 158 -10.50 -9.34 -8.11
N PRO A 159 -10.54 -9.04 -6.80
CA PRO A 159 -11.51 -9.62 -5.90
C PRO A 159 -12.91 -9.12 -6.21
N ARG A 160 -13.89 -10.04 -6.20
CA ARG A 160 -15.30 -9.65 -6.12
C ARG A 160 -15.59 -9.06 -4.75
N TYR A 161 -16.65 -8.25 -4.65
CA TYR A 161 -17.02 -7.67 -3.38
C TYR A 161 -17.47 -8.75 -2.38
N HIS A 162 -16.63 -9.03 -1.46
CA HIS A 162 -16.87 -9.77 -0.22
C HIS A 162 -15.72 -9.43 0.73
N LEU A 163 -16.00 -8.69 1.79
CA LEU A 163 -14.96 -8.07 2.61
C LEU A 163 -13.92 -9.08 3.14
N PRO A 164 -14.31 -10.23 3.72
CA PRO A 164 -13.33 -11.23 4.15
C PRO A 164 -12.40 -11.70 3.02
N THR A 165 -12.94 -11.89 1.82
CA THR A 165 -12.14 -12.29 0.65
C THR A 165 -11.19 -11.18 0.19
N ILE A 166 -11.61 -9.90 0.25
CA ILE A 166 -10.73 -8.77 -0.08
C ILE A 166 -9.55 -8.72 0.90
N VAL A 167 -9.82 -8.87 2.20
CA VAL A 167 -8.79 -8.91 3.24
C VAL A 167 -7.83 -10.08 3.00
N GLU A 168 -8.33 -11.29 2.81
CA GLU A 168 -7.53 -12.48 2.54
C GLU A 168 -6.66 -12.31 1.27
N LEU A 169 -7.24 -11.79 0.18
CA LEU A 169 -6.51 -11.60 -1.07
C LEU A 169 -5.51 -10.45 -0.98
N THR A 170 -5.74 -9.45 -0.13
CA THR A 170 -4.74 -8.42 0.16
C THR A 170 -3.51 -9.04 0.82
N GLU A 171 -3.70 -9.90 1.83
CA GLU A 171 -2.60 -10.62 2.48
C GLU A 171 -1.89 -11.57 1.50
N LYS A 172 -2.65 -12.36 0.75
CA LYS A 172 -2.11 -13.28 -0.27
C LYS A 172 -1.37 -12.58 -1.42
N SER A 173 -1.67 -11.30 -1.67
CA SER A 173 -0.94 -10.53 -2.67
C SER A 173 0.55 -10.40 -2.32
N PHE A 174 0.90 -10.28 -1.04
CA PHE A 174 2.29 -10.26 -0.60
C PHE A 174 2.95 -11.62 -0.78
N GLU A 175 2.27 -12.70 -0.39
CA GLU A 175 2.78 -14.06 -0.56
C GLU A 175 3.00 -14.40 -2.05
N LEU A 176 2.07 -14.00 -2.91
CA LEU A 176 2.19 -14.18 -4.35
C LEU A 176 3.37 -13.37 -4.90
N SER A 177 3.50 -12.10 -4.48
CA SER A 177 4.61 -11.24 -4.90
C SER A 177 5.97 -11.84 -4.53
N GLU A 178 6.10 -12.34 -3.30
CA GLU A 178 7.31 -13.01 -2.82
C GLU A 178 7.60 -14.31 -3.59
N ALA A 179 6.56 -15.07 -3.92
CA ALA A 179 6.71 -16.34 -4.64
C ALA A 179 7.08 -16.17 -6.12
N CYS A 180 6.55 -15.15 -6.79
CA CYS A 180 6.83 -14.91 -8.21
C CYS A 180 7.91 -13.84 -8.45
N HIS A 181 8.41 -13.20 -7.38
CA HIS A 181 9.39 -12.11 -7.45
C HIS A 181 8.94 -10.91 -8.31
N LEU A 182 7.64 -10.63 -8.35
CA LEU A 182 7.06 -9.51 -9.10
C LEU A 182 6.13 -8.71 -8.20
N PRO A 183 5.99 -7.39 -8.43
CA PRO A 183 4.91 -6.63 -7.80
C PRO A 183 3.55 -7.21 -8.22
N VAL A 184 2.61 -7.26 -7.29
CA VAL A 184 1.24 -7.73 -7.54
C VAL A 184 0.29 -6.54 -7.56
N MET A 185 -0.53 -6.45 -8.59
CA MET A 185 -1.59 -5.47 -8.68
C MET A 185 -2.86 -6.03 -8.05
N LEU A 186 -3.29 -5.43 -6.94
CA LEU A 186 -4.58 -5.68 -6.29
C LEU A 186 -5.56 -4.61 -6.76
N SER A 187 -6.54 -5.00 -7.51
CA SER A 187 -7.47 -4.08 -8.14
C SER A 187 -8.83 -4.10 -7.48
N LEU A 188 -9.18 -3.01 -6.79
CA LEU A 188 -10.46 -2.87 -6.10
C LEU A 188 -11.47 -2.10 -6.96
N ARG A 189 -12.72 -2.56 -6.98
CA ARG A 189 -13.79 -1.85 -7.69
C ARG A 189 -14.22 -0.61 -6.90
N ILE A 190 -14.49 0.49 -7.60
CA ILE A 190 -14.91 1.77 -6.98
C ILE A 190 -16.01 1.56 -5.94
N ARG A 191 -17.07 0.85 -6.32
CA ARG A 191 -18.20 0.58 -5.42
C ARG A 191 -17.77 -0.24 -4.20
N ALA A 192 -16.86 -1.20 -4.37
CA ALA A 192 -16.36 -2.03 -3.29
C ALA A 192 -15.62 -1.23 -2.23
N CYS A 193 -14.89 -0.17 -2.62
CA CYS A 193 -14.12 0.66 -1.69
C CYS A 193 -14.97 1.28 -0.58
N HIS A 194 -16.21 1.66 -0.89
CA HIS A 194 -17.15 2.33 0.03
C HIS A 194 -18.16 1.40 0.67
N MET A 195 -18.12 0.10 0.37
CA MET A 195 -19.03 -0.84 1.02
C MET A 195 -18.54 -1.20 2.41
N THR A 196 -19.50 -1.40 3.31
CA THR A 196 -19.25 -1.81 4.69
C THR A 196 -19.44 -3.31 4.84
N GLY A 197 -18.61 -3.93 5.65
CA GLY A 197 -18.68 -5.35 5.96
C GLY A 197 -17.96 -5.70 7.24
N SER A 198 -17.87 -7.01 7.53
CA SER A 198 -17.18 -7.51 8.72
C SER A 198 -16.27 -8.67 8.37
N PHE A 199 -15.19 -8.81 9.13
CA PHE A 199 -14.31 -9.98 9.09
C PHE A 199 -13.65 -10.19 10.46
N VAL A 200 -13.11 -11.38 10.68
CA VAL A 200 -12.34 -11.70 11.89
C VAL A 200 -10.90 -11.28 11.70
N CYS A 201 -10.41 -10.41 12.58
CA CYS A 201 -9.04 -9.89 12.52
C CYS A 201 -7.99 -10.93 12.91
N LYS A 202 -6.78 -10.70 12.42
CA LYS A 202 -5.52 -11.20 12.94
C LYS A 202 -4.79 -10.08 13.68
N ASP A 203 -3.74 -10.42 14.42
CA ASP A 203 -2.87 -9.41 15.01
C ASP A 203 -2.11 -8.65 13.91
N ASN A 204 -1.86 -7.36 14.15
CA ASN A 204 -0.93 -6.61 13.34
C ASN A 204 0.48 -7.20 13.49
N GLN A 205 1.19 -7.30 12.39
CA GLN A 205 2.56 -7.82 12.37
C GLN A 205 3.56 -6.68 12.40
N THR A 206 4.52 -6.76 13.32
CA THR A 206 5.68 -5.87 13.26
C THR A 206 6.55 -6.26 12.07
N PRO A 207 6.91 -5.33 11.18
CA PRO A 207 7.77 -5.65 10.04
C PRO A 207 9.15 -6.11 10.50
N THR A 208 9.71 -7.11 9.81
CA THR A 208 11.05 -7.64 10.10
C THR A 208 12.12 -6.54 9.99
N TYR A 209 11.99 -5.69 8.97
CA TYR A 209 12.83 -4.51 8.80
C TYR A 209 11.94 -3.27 8.72
N SER A 210 12.35 -2.22 9.42
CA SER A 210 11.56 -0.99 9.51
C SER A 210 12.47 0.20 9.87
N ALA A 211 11.91 1.39 9.93
CA ALA A 211 12.62 2.57 10.42
C ALA A 211 13.15 2.41 11.85
N ARG A 212 12.56 1.52 12.66
CA ARG A 212 12.98 1.23 14.04
C ARG A 212 13.88 0.01 14.15
N ASN A 213 13.90 -0.85 13.14
CA ASN A 213 14.75 -2.03 13.10
C ASN A 213 15.73 -1.87 11.93
N PRO A 214 16.99 -1.48 12.20
CA PRO A 214 17.93 -1.08 11.16
C PRO A 214 18.21 -2.24 10.21
N PHE A 215 18.37 -1.87 8.95
CA PHE A 215 18.75 -2.79 7.90
C PHE A 215 20.15 -3.38 8.14
N PRO A 216 20.40 -4.59 7.65
CA PRO A 216 21.77 -5.03 7.45
C PRO A 216 22.47 -4.07 6.48
N GLU A 217 23.80 -4.06 6.51
CA GLU A 217 24.61 -3.21 5.64
C GLU A 217 24.17 -3.33 4.17
N ALA A 218 23.99 -2.19 3.52
CA ALA A 218 23.58 -2.18 2.11
C ALA A 218 24.65 -2.84 1.25
N ARG A 219 24.25 -3.79 0.42
CA ARG A 219 25.14 -4.50 -0.52
C ARG A 219 24.70 -4.23 -1.94
N TYR A 220 25.69 -4.07 -2.80
CA TYR A 220 25.47 -3.97 -4.22
C TYR A 220 25.19 -5.37 -4.81
N ASP A 221 24.04 -5.54 -5.46
CA ASP A 221 23.68 -6.80 -6.12
C ASP A 221 23.56 -6.56 -7.63
N VAL A 222 24.53 -7.08 -8.37
CA VAL A 222 24.57 -6.98 -9.85
C VAL A 222 23.35 -7.63 -10.50
N GLY A 223 22.81 -8.69 -9.91
CA GLY A 223 21.63 -9.40 -10.41
C GLY A 223 20.32 -8.58 -10.32
N LYS A 224 20.36 -7.44 -9.64
CA LYS A 224 19.20 -6.52 -9.50
C LYS A 224 19.33 -5.26 -10.36
N ILE A 225 20.29 -5.21 -11.27
CA ILE A 225 20.50 -4.08 -12.17
C ILE A 225 19.75 -4.33 -13.48
N VAL A 226 18.92 -3.40 -13.88
CA VAL A 226 18.10 -3.47 -15.11
C VAL A 226 18.89 -2.98 -16.34
N LEU A 227 20.20 -2.96 -16.30
CA LEU A 227 21.06 -2.51 -17.40
C LEU A 227 21.96 -3.65 -17.90
N PRO A 228 22.22 -3.74 -19.22
CA PRO A 228 23.20 -4.70 -19.73
C PRO A 228 24.57 -4.54 -19.04
N PRO A 229 25.28 -5.63 -18.74
CA PRO A 229 25.00 -7.00 -19.14
C PRO A 229 24.19 -7.82 -18.12
N ALA A 230 23.57 -7.19 -17.12
CA ALA A 230 22.91 -7.90 -16.01
C ALA A 230 21.45 -8.32 -16.31
N THR A 231 20.93 -8.01 -17.49
CA THR A 231 19.58 -8.38 -17.94
C THR A 231 19.60 -9.52 -18.93
#